data_25f35e9f4b343b6642c64f1a242a6751
#
_entry.id   25f35e9f4b343b6642c64f1a242a6751
#
_cell.length_a   1.000
_cell.length_b   1.000
_cell.length_c   1.000
_cell.angle_alpha   90.00
_cell.angle_beta   90.00
_cell.angle_gamma   90.00
#
_symmetry.space_group_name_H-M   'P 1'
#
loop_
_entity.id
_entity.type
_entity.pdbx_description
1 polymer ?
#
loop_
_entity_poly.entity_id
_entity_poly.type
_entity_poly.pdbx_seq_one_letter_code
_entity_poly.pdbx_strand_id
1 'polypeptide(L)'
;MKKISSVIVFTFLLLGCSSAQKNGTTTAQSFYDFKAMNMQNKEVSMSDYKGKVVLVVNTASKCGFTPQFAGLEELYKKYKDQGLVILGFPCNQFGNQDPGTDEEIQSFCQVNYGVTFPMFSKIDVNGKNAHPIYKYLKNSLSGAITDDIKWNFTKFLIDKSGKPMKRYGSNVKPADLEADIVETLKAKN
;
A
#
# COMPACT_ATOMS: atom_id res chain seq x y z
N MET A 1 9.08 -12.35 -90.55
CA MET A 1 8.08 -12.48 -89.52
C MET A 1 8.79 -12.60 -88.20
N LYS A 2 8.99 -11.50 -87.45
CA LYS A 2 9.66 -11.46 -86.15
C LYS A 2 8.62 -11.29 -85.05
N LYS A 3 8.52 -12.28 -84.16
CA LYS A 3 7.66 -12.24 -82.99
C LYS A 3 8.35 -11.45 -81.86
N ILE A 4 7.70 -10.36 -81.44
CA ILE A 4 8.16 -9.58 -80.29
C ILE A 4 7.45 -10.14 -79.07
N SER A 5 8.25 -10.68 -78.15
CA SER A 5 7.78 -11.22 -76.85
C SER A 5 7.83 -10.08 -75.83
N SER A 6 6.67 -9.68 -75.34
CA SER A 6 6.52 -8.61 -74.31
C SER A 6 6.69 -9.24 -72.91
N VAL A 7 7.75 -8.85 -72.21
CA VAL A 7 8.01 -9.26 -70.82
C VAL A 7 7.36 -8.24 -69.91
N ILE A 8 6.30 -8.66 -69.20
CA ILE A 8 5.65 -7.86 -68.16
C ILE A 8 6.43 -8.07 -66.85
N VAL A 9 7.11 -7.04 -66.39
CA VAL A 9 7.78 -7.00 -65.09
C VAL A 9 6.72 -6.62 -64.03
N PHE A 10 6.34 -7.55 -63.21
CA PHE A 10 5.49 -7.32 -62.04
C PHE A 10 6.36 -6.84 -60.87
N THR A 11 6.28 -5.56 -60.56
CA THR A 11 6.98 -4.96 -59.42
C THR A 11 6.09 -5.21 -58.17
N PHE A 12 6.51 -6.14 -57.31
CA PHE A 12 5.90 -6.37 -56.01
C PHE A 12 6.31 -5.25 -55.05
N LEU A 13 5.38 -4.36 -54.72
CA LEU A 13 5.52 -3.38 -53.64
C LEU A 13 5.34 -4.13 -52.31
N LEU A 14 6.40 -4.39 -51.61
CA LEU A 14 6.37 -4.86 -50.22
C LEU A 14 6.02 -3.67 -49.29
N LEU A 15 4.73 -3.55 -48.92
CA LEU A 15 4.36 -2.69 -47.78
C LEU A 15 4.92 -3.34 -46.49
N GLY A 16 6.01 -2.81 -46.01
CA GLY A 16 6.56 -3.13 -44.70
C GLY A 16 5.64 -2.54 -43.62
N CYS A 17 4.79 -3.36 -43.01
CA CYS A 17 4.13 -3.03 -41.74
C CYS A 17 5.19 -2.94 -40.65
N SER A 18 5.66 -1.73 -40.37
CA SER A 18 6.46 -1.44 -39.19
C SER A 18 5.56 -1.49 -37.95
N SER A 19 5.53 -2.65 -37.29
CA SER A 19 4.93 -2.77 -35.95
C SER A 19 5.78 -1.98 -34.98
N ALA A 20 5.32 -0.78 -34.62
CA ALA A 20 5.89 -0.01 -33.52
C ALA A 20 5.73 -0.81 -32.22
N GLN A 21 6.79 -1.49 -31.82
CA GLN A 21 6.92 -2.13 -30.53
C GLN A 21 6.93 -1.03 -29.48
N LYS A 22 5.79 -0.81 -28.80
CA LYS A 22 5.73 0.00 -27.60
C LYS A 22 6.58 -0.71 -26.55
N ASN A 23 7.83 -0.32 -26.40
CA ASN A 23 8.62 -0.62 -25.23
C ASN A 23 7.98 0.13 -24.03
N GLY A 24 6.95 -0.45 -23.46
CA GLY A 24 6.43 -0.05 -22.17
C GLY A 24 7.46 -0.44 -21.13
N THR A 25 8.31 0.48 -20.73
CA THR A 25 9.03 0.39 -19.47
C THR A 25 7.95 0.35 -18.37
N THR A 26 7.58 -0.83 -17.94
CA THR A 26 6.76 -1.02 -16.74
C THR A 26 7.64 -0.56 -15.58
N THR A 27 7.56 0.72 -15.22
CA THR A 27 8.13 1.21 -13.96
C THR A 27 7.50 0.35 -12.86
N ALA A 28 8.35 -0.30 -12.07
CA ALA A 28 7.88 -1.12 -10.95
C ALA A 28 6.97 -0.25 -10.09
N GLN A 29 5.75 -0.74 -9.81
CA GLN A 29 4.76 -0.03 -9.00
C GLN A 29 5.34 0.23 -7.61
N SER A 30 5.22 1.46 -7.12
CA SER A 30 5.67 1.88 -5.80
C SER A 30 4.46 2.15 -4.90
N PHE A 31 4.65 2.07 -3.58
CA PHE A 31 3.64 2.52 -2.61
C PHE A 31 3.19 3.97 -2.86
N TYR A 32 4.06 4.80 -3.39
CA TYR A 32 3.78 6.21 -3.66
C TYR A 32 2.87 6.49 -4.86
N ASP A 33 2.53 5.45 -5.65
CA ASP A 33 1.64 5.59 -6.81
C ASP A 33 0.15 5.54 -6.44
N PHE A 34 -0.14 5.29 -5.15
CA PHE A 34 -1.50 5.12 -4.66
C PHE A 34 -2.05 6.38 -3.99
N LYS A 35 -3.37 6.40 -3.84
CA LYS A 35 -4.12 7.43 -3.11
C LYS A 35 -5.16 6.74 -2.23
N ALA A 36 -5.58 7.43 -1.17
CA ALA A 36 -6.67 6.99 -0.30
C ALA A 36 -7.43 8.18 0.28
N MET A 37 -8.70 7.98 0.62
CA MET A 37 -9.50 8.98 1.33
C MET A 37 -9.13 8.97 2.81
N ASN A 38 -8.91 10.15 3.40
CA ASN A 38 -8.78 10.26 4.85
C ASN A 38 -10.17 10.36 5.53
N MET A 39 -10.20 10.35 6.86
CA MET A 39 -11.44 10.42 7.63
C MET A 39 -12.22 11.74 7.48
N GLN A 40 -11.63 12.77 6.86
CA GLN A 40 -12.30 14.03 6.51
C GLN A 40 -12.79 14.04 5.06
N ASN A 41 -12.88 12.86 4.42
CA ASN A 41 -13.29 12.68 3.03
C ASN A 41 -12.43 13.47 2.02
N LYS A 42 -11.13 13.65 2.32
CA LYS A 42 -10.15 14.28 1.45
C LYS A 42 -9.22 13.22 0.87
N GLU A 43 -9.01 13.27 -0.45
CA GLU A 43 -8.02 12.40 -1.11
C GLU A 43 -6.59 12.81 -0.70
N VAL A 44 -5.81 11.83 -0.25
CA VAL A 44 -4.40 11.97 0.14
C VAL A 44 -3.57 11.07 -0.77
N SER A 45 -2.52 11.63 -1.37
CA SER A 45 -1.57 10.85 -2.16
C SER A 45 -0.54 10.20 -1.25
N MET A 46 -0.23 8.93 -1.47
CA MET A 46 0.87 8.28 -0.74
C MET A 46 2.24 8.90 -1.09
N SER A 47 2.33 9.62 -2.21
CA SER A 47 3.51 10.40 -2.55
C SER A 47 3.82 11.54 -1.57
N ASP A 48 2.86 11.99 -0.78
CA ASP A 48 3.06 13.01 0.27
C ASP A 48 3.97 12.50 1.40
N TYR A 49 4.16 11.18 1.46
CA TYR A 49 5.04 10.50 2.43
C TYR A 49 6.40 10.10 1.83
N LYS A 50 6.77 10.57 0.63
CA LYS A 50 8.09 10.27 0.03
C LYS A 50 9.23 10.64 0.97
N GLY A 51 10.23 9.75 1.06
CA GLY A 51 11.37 9.93 1.94
C GLY A 51 11.10 9.59 3.41
N LYS A 52 9.88 9.18 3.76
CA LYS A 52 9.51 8.69 5.10
C LYS A 52 9.54 7.18 5.15
N VAL A 53 9.83 6.63 6.33
CA VAL A 53 9.53 5.24 6.66
C VAL A 53 8.05 5.16 7.00
N VAL A 54 7.31 4.28 6.33
CA VAL A 54 5.86 4.20 6.49
C VAL A 54 5.49 2.87 7.12
N LEU A 55 4.66 2.91 8.18
CA LEU A 55 4.02 1.72 8.76
C LEU A 55 2.52 1.76 8.45
N VAL A 56 2.05 0.89 7.55
CA VAL A 56 0.63 0.74 7.21
C VAL A 56 0.02 -0.32 8.11
N VAL A 57 -1.13 -0.03 8.73
CA VAL A 57 -1.82 -0.91 9.67
C VAL A 57 -3.32 -0.96 9.35
N ASN A 58 -3.91 -2.15 9.21
CA ASN A 58 -5.38 -2.28 9.22
C ASN A 58 -5.89 -2.36 10.65
N THR A 59 -6.79 -1.46 11.03
CA THR A 59 -7.22 -1.26 12.40
C THR A 59 -8.67 -1.67 12.65
N ALA A 60 -9.04 -1.81 13.91
CA ALA A 60 -10.43 -1.99 14.33
C ALA A 60 -10.63 -1.48 15.77
N SER A 61 -11.83 -0.93 16.04
CA SER A 61 -12.18 -0.33 17.33
C SER A 61 -12.70 -1.33 18.39
N LYS A 62 -13.14 -2.53 17.99
CA LYS A 62 -13.77 -3.54 18.87
C LYS A 62 -13.07 -4.89 18.81
N CYS A 63 -11.74 -4.91 18.65
CA CYS A 63 -10.92 -6.10 18.54
C CYS A 63 -10.14 -6.35 19.83
N GLY A 64 -9.81 -7.60 20.14
CA GLY A 64 -8.89 -7.92 21.24
C GLY A 64 -7.49 -7.31 21.07
N PHE A 65 -7.11 -6.94 19.85
CA PHE A 65 -5.85 -6.25 19.54
C PHE A 65 -5.95 -4.72 19.55
N THR A 66 -7.14 -4.13 19.76
CA THR A 66 -7.34 -2.67 19.81
C THR A 66 -6.39 -1.93 20.76
N PRO A 67 -5.98 -2.49 21.92
CA PRO A 67 -4.97 -1.85 22.77
C PRO A 67 -3.62 -1.58 22.08
N GLN A 68 -3.34 -2.19 20.93
CA GLN A 68 -2.13 -1.87 20.16
C GLN A 68 -2.10 -0.43 19.63
N PHE A 69 -3.21 0.28 19.59
CA PHE A 69 -3.22 1.73 19.26
C PHE A 69 -2.29 2.52 20.18
N ALA A 70 -2.25 2.21 21.48
CA ALA A 70 -1.35 2.89 22.44
C ALA A 70 0.12 2.74 22.04
N GLY A 71 0.57 1.51 21.78
CA GLY A 71 1.97 1.27 21.39
C GLY A 71 2.31 1.81 19.98
N LEU A 72 1.33 1.84 19.05
CA LEU A 72 1.52 2.49 17.76
C LEU A 72 1.71 4.01 17.93
N GLU A 73 0.92 4.64 18.79
CA GLU A 73 1.03 6.07 19.07
C GLU A 73 2.35 6.41 19.80
N GLU A 74 2.81 5.56 20.70
CA GLU A 74 4.13 5.69 21.35
C GLU A 74 5.25 5.65 20.30
N LEU A 75 5.27 4.68 19.40
CA LEU A 75 6.23 4.60 18.30
C LEU A 75 6.16 5.84 17.40
N TYR A 76 4.95 6.27 17.05
CA TYR A 76 4.76 7.44 16.22
C TYR A 76 5.33 8.69 16.87
N LYS A 77 4.96 8.98 18.13
CA LYS A 77 5.50 10.13 18.89
C LYS A 77 7.02 10.08 19.00
N LYS A 78 7.60 8.91 19.21
CA LYS A 78 9.04 8.73 19.39
C LYS A 78 9.85 8.98 18.11
N TYR A 79 9.29 8.60 16.94
CA TYR A 79 10.04 8.56 15.68
C TYR A 79 9.53 9.47 14.56
N LYS A 80 8.39 10.16 14.72
CA LYS A 80 7.84 11.04 13.67
C LYS A 80 8.81 12.12 13.20
N ASP A 81 9.54 12.73 14.13
CA ASP A 81 10.52 13.78 13.84
C ASP A 81 11.81 13.21 13.21
N GLN A 82 12.00 11.89 13.30
CA GLN A 82 13.07 11.15 12.62
C GLN A 82 12.63 10.59 11.26
N GLY A 83 11.37 10.80 10.86
CA GLY A 83 10.86 10.44 9.56
C GLY A 83 9.96 9.20 9.52
N LEU A 84 9.48 8.68 10.67
CA LEU A 84 8.43 7.66 10.69
C LEU A 84 7.06 8.29 10.47
N VAL A 85 6.23 7.65 9.66
CA VAL A 85 4.78 7.89 9.63
C VAL A 85 4.03 6.57 9.80
N ILE A 86 2.94 6.61 10.57
CA ILE A 86 2.01 5.47 10.71
C ILE A 86 0.71 5.86 10.00
N LEU A 87 0.17 4.94 9.18
CA LEU A 87 -1.06 5.12 8.44
C LEU A 87 -2.06 4.05 8.87
N GLY A 88 -3.11 4.46 9.57
CA GLY A 88 -4.17 3.57 10.04
C GLY A 88 -5.32 3.47 9.05
N PHE A 89 -5.71 2.26 8.68
CA PHE A 89 -6.82 1.96 7.79
C PHE A 89 -7.86 1.10 8.52
N PRO A 90 -8.98 1.66 8.97
CA PRO A 90 -10.06 0.88 9.56
C PRO A 90 -10.60 -0.17 8.60
N CYS A 91 -10.93 -1.35 9.12
CA CYS A 91 -11.43 -2.45 8.32
C CYS A 91 -12.46 -3.28 9.10
N ASN A 92 -13.65 -3.47 8.52
CA ASN A 92 -14.74 -4.22 9.19
C ASN A 92 -14.85 -5.68 8.74
N GLN A 93 -13.90 -6.19 7.93
CA GLN A 93 -13.99 -7.54 7.36
C GLN A 93 -13.71 -8.67 8.36
N PHE A 94 -13.17 -8.35 9.55
CA PHE A 94 -12.78 -9.34 10.56
C PHE A 94 -13.74 -9.29 11.75
N GLY A 95 -14.73 -10.17 11.72
CA GLY A 95 -15.72 -10.31 12.81
C GLY A 95 -16.60 -9.06 13.03
N ASN A 96 -16.74 -8.20 12.04
CA ASN A 96 -17.47 -6.92 12.16
C ASN A 96 -16.99 -6.07 13.35
N GLN A 97 -15.66 -6.05 13.56
CA GLN A 97 -15.06 -5.40 14.73
C GLN A 97 -14.76 -3.91 14.54
N ASP A 98 -15.19 -3.31 13.42
CA ASP A 98 -15.09 -1.86 13.17
C ASP A 98 -16.36 -1.30 12.49
N PRO A 99 -17.55 -1.42 13.14
CA PRO A 99 -18.83 -1.08 12.51
C PRO A 99 -19.12 0.42 12.42
N GLY A 100 -18.44 1.26 13.23
CA GLY A 100 -18.67 2.70 13.32
C GLY A 100 -18.45 3.46 12.01
N THR A 101 -18.93 4.71 11.93
CA THR A 101 -18.58 5.65 10.86
C THR A 101 -17.12 6.09 10.99
N ASP A 102 -16.57 6.77 9.98
CA ASP A 102 -15.22 7.30 10.05
C ASP A 102 -15.06 8.30 11.21
N GLU A 103 -16.08 9.15 11.45
CA GLU A 103 -16.10 10.11 12.57
C GLU A 103 -16.12 9.42 13.92
N GLU A 104 -16.94 8.37 14.09
CA GLU A 104 -17.03 7.59 15.32
C GLU A 104 -15.70 6.88 15.60
N ILE A 105 -15.08 6.30 14.57
CA ILE A 105 -13.79 5.61 14.69
C ILE A 105 -12.68 6.62 15.04
N GLN A 106 -12.64 7.77 14.37
CA GLN A 106 -11.67 8.82 14.65
C GLN A 106 -11.78 9.30 16.09
N SER A 107 -13.00 9.62 16.54
CA SER A 107 -13.27 10.03 17.92
C SER A 107 -12.83 8.95 18.91
N PHE A 108 -13.18 7.69 18.66
CA PHE A 108 -12.78 6.55 19.50
C PHE A 108 -11.24 6.46 19.63
N CYS A 109 -10.51 6.54 18.53
CA CYS A 109 -9.05 6.46 18.52
C CYS A 109 -8.41 7.62 19.30
N GLN A 110 -8.92 8.84 19.12
CA GLN A 110 -8.41 10.02 19.83
C GLN A 110 -8.70 9.97 21.32
N VAL A 111 -9.95 9.71 21.70
CA VAL A 111 -10.39 9.76 23.12
C VAL A 111 -9.78 8.63 23.94
N ASN A 112 -9.71 7.41 23.39
CA ASN A 112 -9.28 6.25 24.17
C ASN A 112 -7.76 5.98 24.10
N TYR A 113 -7.08 6.41 23.01
CA TYR A 113 -5.66 6.08 22.78
C TYR A 113 -4.79 7.29 22.44
N GLY A 114 -5.39 8.48 22.34
CA GLY A 114 -4.67 9.71 22.00
C GLY A 114 -4.02 9.66 20.62
N VAL A 115 -4.59 8.90 19.67
CA VAL A 115 -4.03 8.71 18.32
C VAL A 115 -3.88 10.04 17.59
N THR A 116 -2.65 10.34 17.16
CA THR A 116 -2.28 11.54 16.40
C THR A 116 -1.71 11.22 15.01
N PHE A 117 -1.39 9.97 14.73
CA PHE A 117 -0.96 9.57 13.38
C PHE A 117 -2.14 9.57 12.39
N PRO A 118 -1.87 9.75 11.08
CA PRO A 118 -2.88 9.78 10.03
C PRO A 118 -3.78 8.55 10.01
N MET A 119 -5.10 8.80 10.06
CA MET A 119 -6.13 7.78 9.89
C MET A 119 -6.88 8.02 8.57
N PHE A 120 -7.22 6.92 7.89
CA PHE A 120 -7.90 6.92 6.60
C PHE A 120 -9.33 6.39 6.75
N SER A 121 -10.16 6.64 5.74
CA SER A 121 -11.51 6.08 5.66
C SER A 121 -11.46 4.56 5.67
N LYS A 122 -12.54 3.96 6.18
CA LYS A 122 -12.69 2.51 6.25
C LYS A 122 -12.61 1.86 4.87
N ILE A 123 -11.83 0.79 4.77
CA ILE A 123 -11.60 0.07 3.51
C ILE A 123 -11.73 -1.45 3.68
N ASP A 124 -11.90 -2.13 2.55
CA ASP A 124 -11.67 -3.57 2.46
C ASP A 124 -10.18 -3.86 2.19
N VAL A 125 -9.63 -4.86 2.87
CA VAL A 125 -8.23 -5.29 2.71
C VAL A 125 -8.13 -6.63 1.96
N ASN A 126 -9.23 -7.40 1.86
CA ASN A 126 -9.31 -8.69 1.18
C ASN A 126 -10.43 -8.72 0.13
N GLY A 127 -10.38 -9.73 -0.74
CA GLY A 127 -11.37 -9.98 -1.78
C GLY A 127 -11.27 -9.03 -2.98
N LYS A 128 -12.28 -9.08 -3.85
CA LYS A 128 -12.30 -8.32 -5.12
C LYS A 128 -12.30 -6.81 -4.91
N ASN A 129 -12.94 -6.33 -3.83
CA ASN A 129 -13.07 -4.92 -3.48
C ASN A 129 -11.91 -4.39 -2.63
N ALA A 130 -10.89 -5.22 -2.33
CA ALA A 130 -9.74 -4.78 -1.56
C ALA A 130 -9.14 -3.51 -2.16
N HIS A 131 -8.81 -2.56 -1.29
CA HIS A 131 -8.21 -1.28 -1.69
C HIS A 131 -6.88 -1.52 -2.45
N PRO A 132 -6.58 -0.75 -3.50
CA PRO A 132 -5.37 -0.93 -4.32
C PRO A 132 -4.08 -0.98 -3.51
N ILE A 133 -3.95 -0.18 -2.44
CA ILE A 133 -2.80 -0.22 -1.52
C ILE A 133 -2.63 -1.63 -0.93
N TYR A 134 -3.71 -2.26 -0.45
CA TYR A 134 -3.63 -3.58 0.16
C TYR A 134 -3.42 -4.70 -0.87
N LYS A 135 -3.95 -4.56 -2.10
CA LYS A 135 -3.60 -5.46 -3.20
C LYS A 135 -2.09 -5.41 -3.49
N TYR A 136 -1.53 -4.21 -3.57
CA TYR A 136 -0.10 -4.01 -3.78
C TYR A 136 0.75 -4.59 -2.64
N LEU A 137 0.43 -4.25 -1.39
CA LEU A 137 1.18 -4.71 -0.21
C LEU A 137 1.17 -6.23 -0.07
N LYS A 138 0.01 -6.87 -0.29
CA LYS A 138 -0.12 -8.33 -0.27
C LYS A 138 0.69 -9.00 -1.37
N ASN A 139 0.68 -8.45 -2.58
CA ASN A 139 1.45 -8.98 -3.70
C ASN A 139 2.96 -8.79 -3.52
N SER A 140 3.37 -7.71 -2.83
CA SER A 140 4.79 -7.43 -2.57
C SER A 140 5.37 -8.27 -1.43
N LEU A 141 4.55 -8.61 -0.44
CA LEU A 141 4.95 -9.34 0.77
C LEU A 141 3.91 -10.40 1.10
N SER A 142 4.14 -11.61 0.58
CA SER A 142 3.27 -12.76 0.79
C SER A 142 3.10 -13.11 2.26
N GLY A 143 1.93 -13.63 2.61
CA GLY A 143 1.69 -14.20 3.94
C GLY A 143 2.28 -15.61 4.07
N ALA A 144 2.40 -16.11 5.30
CA ALA A 144 3.01 -17.42 5.57
C ALA A 144 2.25 -18.60 4.93
N ILE A 145 0.93 -18.47 4.70
CA ILE A 145 0.09 -19.55 4.14
C ILE A 145 -0.71 -19.02 2.92
N THR A 146 -1.25 -17.82 3.01
CA THR A 146 -1.95 -17.12 1.92
C THR A 146 -1.58 -15.65 1.96
N ASP A 147 -1.73 -14.93 0.83
CA ASP A 147 -1.44 -13.51 0.74
C ASP A 147 -2.49 -12.64 1.46
N ASP A 148 -3.67 -13.18 1.72
CA ASP A 148 -4.74 -12.46 2.40
C ASP A 148 -4.36 -12.05 3.83
N ILE A 149 -4.85 -10.89 4.23
CA ILE A 149 -4.76 -10.39 5.60
C ILE A 149 -5.56 -11.34 6.50
N LYS A 150 -4.91 -11.86 7.52
CA LYS A 150 -5.54 -12.86 8.40
C LYS A 150 -6.46 -12.24 9.43
N TRP A 151 -6.11 -11.06 9.95
CA TRP A 151 -6.85 -10.41 11.02
C TRP A 151 -6.52 -8.92 11.12
N ASN A 152 -7.25 -8.20 11.99
CA ASN A 152 -6.96 -6.80 12.34
C ASN A 152 -5.55 -6.63 12.89
N PHE A 153 -4.98 -5.44 12.79
CA PHE A 153 -3.63 -5.07 13.23
C PHE A 153 -2.51 -5.89 12.55
N THR A 154 -2.70 -6.28 11.29
CA THR A 154 -1.59 -6.66 10.40
C THR A 154 -0.85 -5.38 9.99
N LYS A 155 0.47 -5.41 9.99
CA LYS A 155 1.30 -4.24 9.69
C LYS A 155 2.22 -4.52 8.52
N PHE A 156 2.52 -3.46 7.75
CA PHE A 156 3.50 -3.46 6.66
C PHE A 156 4.47 -2.32 6.86
N LEU A 157 5.77 -2.62 6.94
CA LEU A 157 6.84 -1.65 7.00
C LEU A 157 7.34 -1.37 5.57
N ILE A 158 7.43 -0.09 5.22
CA ILE A 158 7.79 0.42 3.91
C ILE A 158 8.97 1.37 4.08
N ASP A 159 10.00 1.23 3.26
CA ASP A 159 11.18 2.08 3.32
C ASP A 159 10.95 3.47 2.69
N LYS A 160 11.96 4.33 2.78
CA LYS A 160 11.94 5.70 2.26
C LYS A 160 11.77 5.78 0.74
N SER A 161 12.05 4.70 0.00
CA SER A 161 11.86 4.60 -1.44
C SER A 161 10.43 4.20 -1.84
N GLY A 162 9.59 3.79 -0.87
CA GLY A 162 8.25 3.26 -1.10
C GLY A 162 8.21 1.76 -1.35
N LYS A 163 9.29 1.04 -1.04
CA LYS A 163 9.38 -0.41 -1.18
C LYS A 163 8.89 -1.08 0.11
N PRO A 164 7.91 -2.00 0.04
CA PRO A 164 7.52 -2.83 1.19
C PRO A 164 8.68 -3.74 1.61
N MET A 165 9.03 -3.72 2.90
CA MET A 165 10.18 -4.41 3.47
C MET A 165 9.79 -5.62 4.32
N LYS A 166 8.80 -5.46 5.21
CA LYS A 166 8.36 -6.50 6.13
C LYS A 166 6.84 -6.46 6.34
N ARG A 167 6.28 -7.64 6.60
CA ARG A 167 4.88 -7.82 7.00
C ARG A 167 4.84 -8.51 8.35
N TYR A 168 4.01 -8.00 9.28
CA TYR A 168 3.84 -8.52 10.62
C TYR A 168 2.38 -8.89 10.87
N GLY A 169 2.16 -10.05 11.48
CA GLY A 169 0.84 -10.49 11.89
C GLY A 169 0.28 -9.69 13.08
N SER A 170 -0.98 -9.92 13.39
CA SER A 170 -1.71 -9.23 14.47
C SER A 170 -1.09 -9.41 15.85
N ASN A 171 -0.49 -10.57 16.12
CA ASN A 171 0.14 -10.94 17.38
C ASN A 171 1.47 -10.23 17.66
N VAL A 172 2.11 -9.66 16.62
CA VAL A 172 3.37 -8.91 16.81
C VAL A 172 3.01 -7.54 17.38
N LYS A 173 3.50 -7.25 18.59
CA LYS A 173 3.22 -5.99 19.30
C LYS A 173 3.97 -4.83 18.65
N PRO A 174 3.47 -3.58 18.74
CA PRO A 174 4.18 -2.41 18.23
C PRO A 174 5.62 -2.27 18.73
N ALA A 175 5.87 -2.55 19.99
CA ALA A 175 7.22 -2.51 20.55
C ALA A 175 8.21 -3.48 19.88
N ASP A 176 7.73 -4.63 19.38
CA ASP A 176 8.56 -5.63 18.72
C ASP A 176 9.01 -5.17 17.29
N LEU A 177 8.38 -4.12 16.74
CA LEU A 177 8.73 -3.55 15.46
C LEU A 177 9.83 -2.47 15.55
N GLU A 178 10.14 -2.02 16.76
CA GLU A 178 11.00 -0.84 16.96
C GLU A 178 12.38 -1.01 16.35
N ALA A 179 13.01 -2.17 16.50
CA ALA A 179 14.33 -2.45 15.94
C ALA A 179 14.34 -2.32 14.42
N ASP A 180 13.35 -2.90 13.75
CA ASP A 180 13.21 -2.84 12.29
C ASP A 180 12.92 -1.42 11.78
N ILE A 181 12.10 -0.66 12.52
CA ILE A 181 11.82 0.75 12.23
C ILE A 181 13.09 1.58 12.31
N VAL A 182 13.87 1.42 13.39
CA VAL A 182 15.13 2.15 13.59
C VAL A 182 16.15 1.81 12.53
N GLU A 183 16.29 0.52 12.16
CA GLU A 183 17.16 0.08 11.08
C GLU A 183 16.75 0.75 9.75
N THR A 184 15.46 0.73 9.43
CA THR A 184 14.93 1.32 8.19
C THR A 184 15.08 2.86 8.17
N LEU A 185 14.93 3.52 9.33
CA LEU A 185 15.16 4.97 9.46
C LEU A 185 16.63 5.36 9.23
N LYS A 186 17.60 4.53 9.64
CA LYS A 186 19.04 4.74 9.45
C LYS A 186 19.51 4.42 8.03
N ALA A 187 18.79 3.60 7.29
CA ALA A 187 19.16 3.24 5.94
C ALA A 187 19.28 4.50 5.05
N LYS A 188 20.41 4.61 4.31
CA LYS A 188 20.60 5.64 3.29
C LYS A 188 19.79 5.23 2.06
N ASN A 189 19.16 6.20 1.42
CA ASN A 189 18.52 6.02 0.11
C ASN A 189 19.55 5.76 -0.95
#